data_58db3423d21240f32b4458d0a86d8e42
#
_entry.id   58db3423d21240f32b4458d0a86d8e42
#
_cell.length_a   1.000
_cell.length_b   1.000
_cell.length_c   1.000
_cell.angle_alpha   90.00
_cell.angle_beta   90.00
_cell.angle_gamma   90.00
#
_symmetry.space_group_name_H-M   'P 1'
#
loop_
_entity.id
_entity.type
_entity.pdbx_description
1 polymer ?
#
loop_
_entity_poly.entity_id
_entity_poly.type
_entity_poly.pdbx_seq_one_letter_code
_entity_poly.pdbx_strand_id
1 'polypeptide(L)'
;MNKMKYEGKNNKVISESQIEEYEKRLYDYGQLIEISKSLCSVLEFSTLIESILYTCMCQMRVLGAGMFVLKSFDSDCFTLDNNYSGFDPDSEVEYTIPISHPMISYLCETNQAYTIDELESNLDKNSVLKQISSLNPSLVVPLKLKNHLNGVLLLGDRIMLDDENCYYTEYERDQIIKIASLASIAINNASLIEQTTTDMMTHLKLKHYFFTVLSEKLEFSALNKMPISVLMLDIDFFKKFNDTYGHACGDFVLQKVSRSIFDSIRGQDLAGRYGGEEFVVMLYNTDAEAAMMVAERIRKNIAEQELVYENNKMSLTISIGVSVFDVENPITAKELVEMADRALYQSKANGRNRVTLADENTPPVQGK
;
A
#
# COMPACT_ATOMS: atom_id res chain seq x y z
N MET A 1 -52.72 12.56 -11.60
CA MET A 1 -51.60 11.77 -11.12
C MET A 1 -51.86 11.37 -9.69
N ASN A 2 -51.91 10.09 -9.39
CA ASN A 2 -52.46 9.53 -8.14
C ASN A 2 -51.55 9.81 -6.95
N LYS A 3 -52.05 10.55 -5.94
CA LYS A 3 -51.47 10.63 -4.60
C LYS A 3 -51.75 9.30 -3.88
N MET A 4 -50.76 8.43 -3.72
CA MET A 4 -50.81 7.31 -2.79
C MET A 4 -50.69 7.85 -1.36
N LYS A 5 -51.79 7.79 -0.58
CA LYS A 5 -51.76 7.97 0.87
C LYS A 5 -51.41 6.63 1.50
N TYR A 6 -50.30 6.57 2.21
CA TYR A 6 -49.98 5.46 3.10
C TYR A 6 -50.59 5.71 4.48
N GLU A 7 -51.67 5.03 4.80
CA GLU A 7 -52.26 4.99 6.17
C GLU A 7 -51.57 3.85 6.94
N GLY A 8 -50.65 4.21 7.86
CA GLY A 8 -50.16 3.28 8.87
C GLY A 8 -51.05 3.26 10.10
N LYS A 9 -51.08 2.15 10.85
CA LYS A 9 -51.91 1.87 12.04
C LYS A 9 -51.78 2.84 13.24
N ASN A 10 -51.01 3.90 13.14
CA ASN A 10 -51.04 5.06 14.05
C ASN A 10 -51.13 6.30 13.16
N ASN A 11 -52.28 6.98 13.19
CA ASN A 11 -52.58 8.18 12.41
C ASN A 11 -51.60 9.37 12.70
N LYS A 12 -50.32 9.23 12.43
CA LYS A 12 -49.41 10.37 12.24
C LYS A 12 -49.37 10.67 10.76
N VAL A 13 -50.03 11.74 10.36
CA VAL A 13 -49.87 12.31 9.00
C VAL A 13 -48.42 12.78 8.92
N ILE A 14 -47.61 12.07 8.13
CA ILE A 14 -46.23 12.48 7.85
C ILE A 14 -46.30 13.75 7.01
N SER A 15 -45.66 14.85 7.46
CA SER A 15 -45.62 16.09 6.69
C SER A 15 -44.74 15.97 5.43
N GLU A 16 -45.00 16.80 4.42
CA GLU A 16 -44.18 16.82 3.20
C GLU A 16 -42.69 17.06 3.52
N SER A 17 -42.38 17.93 4.48
CA SER A 17 -41.01 18.17 4.94
C SER A 17 -40.35 16.94 5.58
N GLN A 18 -41.09 16.09 6.27
CA GLN A 18 -40.59 14.83 6.82
C GLN A 18 -40.30 13.80 5.70
N ILE A 19 -41.09 13.81 4.65
CA ILE A 19 -40.85 12.92 3.48
C ILE A 19 -39.57 13.37 2.77
N GLU A 20 -39.39 14.66 2.50
CA GLU A 20 -38.18 15.19 1.89
C GLU A 20 -36.92 14.90 2.75
N GLU A 21 -37.02 15.00 4.07
CA GLU A 21 -35.91 14.64 4.98
C GLU A 21 -35.58 13.15 4.90
N TYR A 22 -36.57 12.25 4.84
CA TYR A 22 -36.34 10.83 4.68
C TYR A 22 -35.76 10.49 3.31
N GLU A 23 -36.22 11.09 2.23
CA GLU A 23 -35.68 10.90 0.88
C GLU A 23 -34.21 11.33 0.82
N LYS A 24 -33.87 12.48 1.41
CA LYS A 24 -32.49 12.94 1.51
C LYS A 24 -31.63 11.94 2.28
N ARG A 25 -32.07 11.46 3.44
CA ARG A 25 -31.33 10.46 4.23
C ARG A 25 -31.14 9.15 3.47
N LEU A 26 -32.16 8.67 2.73
CA LEU A 26 -32.03 7.48 1.91
C LEU A 26 -31.00 7.65 0.79
N TYR A 27 -30.99 8.83 0.17
CA TYR A 27 -29.99 9.17 -0.83
C TYR A 27 -28.56 9.15 -0.23
N ASP A 28 -28.37 9.81 0.93
CA ASP A 28 -27.08 9.85 1.64
C ASP A 28 -26.59 8.44 2.01
N TYR A 29 -27.48 7.58 2.53
CA TYR A 29 -27.11 6.19 2.82
C TYR A 29 -26.74 5.41 1.55
N GLY A 30 -27.44 5.66 0.44
CA GLY A 30 -27.07 5.09 -0.85
C GLY A 30 -25.64 5.49 -1.28
N GLN A 31 -25.31 6.77 -1.14
CA GLN A 31 -23.95 7.28 -1.43
C GLN A 31 -22.89 6.63 -0.51
N LEU A 32 -23.15 6.54 0.80
CA LEU A 32 -22.21 5.91 1.74
C LEU A 32 -21.98 4.43 1.43
N ILE A 33 -23.01 3.70 0.95
CA ILE A 33 -22.85 2.30 0.51
C ILE A 33 -21.94 2.21 -0.72
N GLU A 34 -22.13 3.07 -1.71
CA GLU A 34 -21.27 3.06 -2.90
C GLU A 34 -19.81 3.48 -2.56
N ILE A 35 -19.61 4.47 -1.71
CA ILE A 35 -18.28 4.84 -1.19
C ILE A 35 -17.67 3.65 -0.46
N SER A 36 -18.40 2.98 0.41
CA SER A 36 -17.91 1.80 1.14
C SER A 36 -17.46 0.70 0.19
N LYS A 37 -18.27 0.37 -0.84
CA LYS A 37 -17.89 -0.63 -1.85
C LYS A 37 -16.63 -0.24 -2.60
N SER A 38 -16.55 1.02 -3.03
CA SER A 38 -15.37 1.55 -3.74
C SER A 38 -14.11 1.44 -2.89
N LEU A 39 -14.13 1.94 -1.65
CA LEU A 39 -12.96 1.91 -0.77
C LEU A 39 -12.56 0.49 -0.36
N CYS A 40 -13.54 -0.40 -0.09
CA CYS A 40 -13.24 -1.79 0.28
C CYS A 40 -12.72 -2.65 -0.88
N SER A 41 -12.88 -2.22 -2.13
CA SER A 41 -12.37 -2.94 -3.31
C SER A 41 -10.89 -2.65 -3.60
N VAL A 42 -10.33 -1.59 -3.01
CA VAL A 42 -8.94 -1.20 -3.20
C VAL A 42 -8.10 -1.82 -2.10
N LEU A 43 -7.18 -2.72 -2.47
CA LEU A 43 -6.34 -3.46 -1.52
C LEU A 43 -4.93 -2.89 -1.40
N GLU A 44 -4.49 -2.13 -2.38
CA GLU A 44 -3.17 -1.49 -2.39
C GLU A 44 -3.24 -0.17 -1.63
N PHE A 45 -2.36 -0.02 -0.62
CA PHE A 45 -2.46 1.05 0.37
C PHE A 45 -2.34 2.46 -0.24
N SER A 46 -1.40 2.66 -1.16
CA SER A 46 -1.18 3.97 -1.82
C SER A 46 -2.37 4.39 -2.67
N THR A 47 -2.89 3.48 -3.47
CA THR A 47 -4.10 3.69 -4.30
C THR A 47 -5.35 3.91 -3.44
N LEU A 48 -5.42 3.26 -2.27
CA LEU A 48 -6.51 3.47 -1.31
C LEU A 48 -6.47 4.89 -0.73
N ILE A 49 -5.30 5.38 -0.29
CA ILE A 49 -5.16 6.76 0.20
C ILE A 49 -5.63 7.76 -0.85
N GLU A 50 -5.15 7.63 -2.08
CA GLU A 50 -5.56 8.48 -3.20
C GLU A 50 -7.09 8.46 -3.42
N SER A 51 -7.70 7.27 -3.42
CA SER A 51 -9.16 7.10 -3.56
C SER A 51 -9.94 7.76 -2.43
N ILE A 52 -9.45 7.68 -1.19
CA ILE A 52 -10.06 8.35 -0.03
C ILE A 52 -10.00 9.86 -0.21
N LEU A 53 -8.83 10.41 -0.57
CA LEU A 53 -8.65 11.85 -0.75
C LEU A 53 -9.60 12.39 -1.82
N TYR A 54 -9.66 11.78 -3.00
CA TYR A 54 -10.58 12.19 -4.07
C TYR A 54 -12.05 12.08 -3.65
N THR A 55 -12.42 11.01 -2.95
CA THR A 55 -13.78 10.85 -2.41
C THR A 55 -14.14 11.98 -1.47
N CYS A 56 -13.26 12.31 -0.52
CA CYS A 56 -13.48 13.40 0.44
C CYS A 56 -13.53 14.76 -0.25
N MET A 57 -12.63 15.02 -1.21
CA MET A 57 -12.65 16.27 -1.98
C MET A 57 -13.96 16.47 -2.73
N CYS A 58 -14.47 15.43 -3.40
CA CYS A 58 -15.74 15.50 -4.12
C CYS A 58 -16.93 15.71 -3.18
N GLN A 59 -16.99 14.97 -2.07
CA GLN A 59 -18.12 15.03 -1.14
C GLN A 59 -18.18 16.33 -0.37
N MET A 60 -17.02 16.91 -0.01
CA MET A 60 -16.93 18.14 0.75
C MET A 60 -16.75 19.40 -0.11
N ARG A 61 -16.65 19.22 -1.44
CA ARG A 61 -16.42 20.31 -2.41
C ARG A 61 -15.22 21.18 -2.02
N VAL A 62 -14.07 20.52 -1.82
CA VAL A 62 -12.82 21.21 -1.47
C VAL A 62 -11.79 21.07 -2.59
N LEU A 63 -10.87 22.05 -2.67
CA LEU A 63 -9.83 22.12 -3.70
C LEU A 63 -8.64 21.21 -3.38
N GLY A 64 -8.53 20.70 -2.15
CA GLY A 64 -7.42 19.87 -1.76
C GLY A 64 -7.76 18.95 -0.59
N ALA A 65 -6.97 17.89 -0.46
CA ALA A 65 -6.98 16.99 0.68
C ALA A 65 -5.58 16.39 0.90
N GLY A 66 -5.26 16.06 2.13
CA GLY A 66 -4.05 15.35 2.52
C GLY A 66 -4.32 14.50 3.74
N MET A 67 -3.45 13.53 3.99
CA MET A 67 -3.66 12.60 5.09
C MET A 67 -2.36 12.34 5.84
N PHE A 68 -2.42 12.41 7.15
CA PHE A 68 -1.39 11.89 8.03
C PHE A 68 -1.67 10.43 8.33
N VAL A 69 -0.71 9.55 8.06
CA VAL A 69 -0.81 8.10 8.26
C VAL A 69 0.42 7.57 8.99
N LEU A 70 0.31 6.38 9.57
CA LEU A 70 1.46 5.65 10.10
C LEU A 70 2.18 4.98 8.92
N LYS A 71 3.48 5.31 8.71
CA LYS A 71 4.29 4.71 7.62
C LYS A 71 4.63 3.24 7.87
N SER A 72 4.72 2.84 9.13
CA SER A 72 4.96 1.45 9.55
C SER A 72 4.30 1.21 10.90
N PHE A 73 4.15 -0.06 11.26
CA PHE A 73 3.52 -0.46 12.50
C PHE A 73 4.30 -0.02 13.76
N ASP A 74 5.63 0.09 13.63
CA ASP A 74 6.53 0.54 14.70
C ASP A 74 6.71 2.06 14.72
N SER A 75 5.99 2.80 13.84
CA SER A 75 6.06 4.26 13.84
C SER A 75 5.39 4.83 15.08
N ASP A 76 6.05 5.74 15.77
CA ASP A 76 5.55 6.49 16.91
C ASP A 76 4.92 7.84 16.51
N CYS A 77 4.87 8.12 15.20
CA CYS A 77 4.28 9.35 14.65
C CYS A 77 3.51 9.08 13.35
N PHE A 78 2.45 9.87 13.17
CA PHE A 78 1.79 10.03 11.88
C PHE A 78 2.62 10.96 11.00
N THR A 79 2.80 10.61 9.74
CA THR A 79 3.53 11.43 8.75
C THR A 79 2.58 11.80 7.62
N LEU A 80 2.69 13.01 7.07
CA LEU A 80 1.93 13.41 5.90
C LEU A 80 2.28 12.48 4.72
N ASP A 81 1.25 11.85 4.14
CA ASP A 81 1.42 10.99 2.96
C ASP A 81 1.75 11.83 1.73
N ASN A 82 2.48 11.25 0.79
CA ASN A 82 2.89 11.94 -0.43
C ASN A 82 1.73 12.16 -1.44
N ASN A 83 0.63 11.42 -1.27
CA ASN A 83 -0.58 11.54 -2.11
C ASN A 83 -1.49 12.68 -1.64
N TYR A 84 -0.98 13.87 -1.39
CA TYR A 84 -1.79 15.04 -1.11
C TYR A 84 -2.09 15.83 -2.39
N SER A 85 -3.16 16.62 -2.36
CA SER A 85 -3.57 17.52 -3.45
C SER A 85 -4.01 18.86 -2.88
N GLY A 86 -3.72 19.96 -3.58
CA GLY A 86 -4.15 21.30 -3.18
C GLY A 86 -3.48 21.87 -1.93
N PHE A 87 -2.41 21.26 -1.45
CA PHE A 87 -1.52 21.78 -0.41
C PHE A 87 -0.13 22.05 -0.99
N ASP A 88 0.61 22.97 -0.40
CA ASP A 88 1.99 23.32 -0.77
C ASP A 88 2.90 23.20 0.46
N PRO A 89 3.23 21.95 0.89
CA PRO A 89 4.10 21.73 2.04
C PRO A 89 5.53 22.18 1.74
N ASP A 90 6.16 22.81 2.72
CA ASP A 90 7.57 23.17 2.66
C ASP A 90 8.43 21.89 2.59
N SER A 91 9.23 21.75 1.54
CA SER A 91 10.09 20.58 1.31
C SER A 91 11.20 20.40 2.35
N GLU A 92 11.54 21.45 3.12
CA GLU A 92 12.53 21.39 4.20
C GLU A 92 11.90 20.96 5.54
N VAL A 93 10.56 20.87 5.63
CA VAL A 93 9.81 20.53 6.85
C VAL A 93 9.28 19.12 6.77
N GLU A 94 9.64 18.28 7.73
CA GLU A 94 8.99 16.97 7.90
C GLU A 94 7.71 17.13 8.71
N TYR A 95 6.56 16.96 8.05
CA TYR A 95 5.25 17.09 8.67
C TYR A 95 4.90 15.81 9.42
N THR A 96 5.01 15.85 10.74
CA THR A 96 4.78 14.70 11.63
C THR A 96 3.93 15.06 12.84
N ILE A 97 3.12 14.12 13.30
CA ILE A 97 2.32 14.22 14.52
C ILE A 97 2.64 13.01 15.41
N PRO A 98 3.32 13.18 16.55
CA PRO A 98 3.57 12.08 17.48
C PRO A 98 2.25 11.46 17.96
N ILE A 99 2.18 10.13 18.08
CA ILE A 99 0.99 9.42 18.57
C ILE A 99 0.59 9.91 19.99
N SER A 100 1.60 10.23 20.81
CA SER A 100 1.40 10.76 22.17
C SER A 100 0.94 12.21 22.22
N HIS A 101 0.80 12.89 21.06
CA HIS A 101 0.42 14.31 21.04
C HIS A 101 -1.03 14.51 21.53
N PRO A 102 -1.32 15.52 22.38
CA PRO A 102 -2.65 15.76 22.94
C PRO A 102 -3.77 15.88 21.90
N MET A 103 -3.46 16.41 20.70
CA MET A 103 -4.42 16.49 19.60
C MET A 103 -4.93 15.10 19.16
N ILE A 104 -4.06 14.08 19.14
CA ILE A 104 -4.46 12.72 18.77
C ILE A 104 -5.46 12.16 19.78
N SER A 105 -5.18 12.31 21.07
CA SER A 105 -6.11 11.89 22.14
C SER A 105 -7.44 12.65 22.06
N TYR A 106 -7.38 13.97 21.88
CA TYR A 106 -8.56 14.82 21.75
C TYR A 106 -9.44 14.44 20.54
N LEU A 107 -8.85 14.28 19.36
CA LEU A 107 -9.56 13.84 18.15
C LEU A 107 -10.13 12.42 18.32
N CYS A 108 -9.39 11.53 18.99
CA CYS A 108 -9.85 10.18 19.26
C CYS A 108 -11.05 10.14 20.23
N GLU A 109 -11.04 10.96 21.28
CA GLU A 109 -12.11 11.03 22.28
C GLU A 109 -13.38 11.65 21.71
N THR A 110 -13.26 12.79 21.08
CA THR A 110 -14.40 13.57 20.57
C THR A 110 -15.01 12.99 19.31
N ASN A 111 -14.17 12.39 18.44
CA ASN A 111 -14.54 11.87 17.11
C ASN A 111 -15.32 12.90 16.27
N GLN A 112 -14.86 14.14 16.26
CA GLN A 112 -15.46 15.26 15.52
C GLN A 112 -14.45 15.91 14.59
N ALA A 113 -14.94 16.59 13.56
CA ALA A 113 -14.15 17.38 12.64
C ALA A 113 -14.03 18.82 13.15
N TYR A 114 -12.82 19.36 13.13
CA TYR A 114 -12.49 20.67 13.67
C TYR A 114 -11.78 21.57 12.66
N THR A 115 -12.04 22.87 12.72
CA THR A 115 -11.16 23.85 12.08
C THR A 115 -9.89 24.04 12.93
N ILE A 116 -8.85 24.65 12.35
CA ILE A 116 -7.61 24.93 13.09
C ILE A 116 -7.89 25.86 14.29
N ASP A 117 -8.71 26.88 14.10
CA ASP A 117 -9.08 27.82 15.19
C ASP A 117 -9.77 27.11 16.35
N GLU A 118 -10.65 26.16 16.08
CA GLU A 118 -11.31 25.35 17.09
C GLU A 118 -10.30 24.46 17.84
N LEU A 119 -9.33 23.84 17.13
CA LEU A 119 -8.27 23.06 17.76
C LEU A 119 -7.35 23.94 18.62
N GLU A 120 -6.94 25.11 18.12
CA GLU A 120 -6.12 26.05 18.87
C GLU A 120 -6.82 26.61 20.11
N SER A 121 -8.15 26.66 20.09
CA SER A 121 -8.96 27.13 21.25
C SER A 121 -9.08 26.05 22.33
N ASN A 122 -9.02 24.77 21.96
CA ASN A 122 -9.19 23.61 22.86
C ASN A 122 -7.85 22.97 23.29
N LEU A 123 -6.76 23.28 22.61
CA LEU A 123 -5.43 22.72 22.86
C LEU A 123 -4.39 23.84 23.00
N ASP A 124 -3.37 23.60 23.80
CA ASP A 124 -2.24 24.53 23.90
C ASP A 124 -1.55 24.71 22.56
N LYS A 125 -1.23 25.95 22.18
CA LYS A 125 -0.49 26.27 20.97
C LYS A 125 0.92 25.66 21.02
N ASN A 126 1.20 24.72 20.16
CA ASN A 126 2.47 24.01 20.07
C ASN A 126 3.03 23.96 18.63
N SER A 127 4.19 23.37 18.46
CA SER A 127 4.87 23.27 17.15
C SER A 127 4.11 22.43 16.14
N VAL A 128 3.41 21.37 16.58
CA VAL A 128 2.65 20.46 15.70
C VAL A 128 1.44 21.17 15.12
N LEU A 129 0.66 21.90 15.94
CA LEU A 129 -0.46 22.68 15.43
C LEU A 129 0.00 23.76 14.45
N LYS A 130 1.15 24.41 14.69
CA LYS A 130 1.74 25.38 13.75
C LYS A 130 2.11 24.74 12.42
N GLN A 131 2.68 23.54 12.43
CA GLN A 131 3.00 22.80 11.19
C GLN A 131 1.72 22.47 10.40
N ILE A 132 0.66 21.97 11.07
CA ILE A 132 -0.61 21.70 10.42
C ILE A 132 -1.25 22.98 9.91
N SER A 133 -1.21 24.06 10.71
CA SER A 133 -1.75 25.38 10.33
C SER A 133 -1.02 25.96 9.12
N SER A 134 0.28 25.69 8.91
CA SER A 134 1.02 26.16 7.74
C SER A 134 0.53 25.56 6.41
N LEU A 135 -0.16 24.41 6.47
CA LEU A 135 -0.85 23.82 5.31
C LEU A 135 -2.21 24.47 5.02
N ASN A 136 -2.67 25.38 5.90
CA ASN A 136 -3.94 26.08 5.80
C ASN A 136 -5.16 25.17 5.53
N PRO A 137 -5.38 24.09 6.33
CA PRO A 137 -6.54 23.25 6.14
C PRO A 137 -7.82 23.94 6.60
N SER A 138 -8.89 23.77 5.84
CA SER A 138 -10.23 24.27 6.23
C SER A 138 -10.86 23.38 7.30
N LEU A 139 -10.50 22.08 7.34
CA LEU A 139 -11.01 21.12 8.30
C LEU A 139 -9.99 20.01 8.60
N VAL A 140 -9.91 19.59 9.85
CA VAL A 140 -9.12 18.45 10.35
C VAL A 140 -10.09 17.37 10.82
N VAL A 141 -9.97 16.16 10.25
CA VAL A 141 -10.94 15.07 10.43
C VAL A 141 -10.23 13.82 10.95
N PRO A 142 -10.67 13.22 12.09
CA PRO A 142 -10.11 11.99 12.60
C PRO A 142 -10.54 10.77 11.76
N LEU A 143 -9.58 9.91 11.44
CA LEU A 143 -9.83 8.59 10.88
C LEU A 143 -9.83 7.57 12.03
N LYS A 144 -10.93 7.54 12.79
CA LYS A 144 -11.06 6.74 14.01
C LYS A 144 -11.57 5.34 13.72
N LEU A 145 -10.90 4.33 14.30
CA LEU A 145 -11.37 2.96 14.38
C LEU A 145 -11.36 2.47 15.83
N LYS A 146 -12.52 2.18 16.39
CA LYS A 146 -12.68 1.81 17.80
C LYS A 146 -12.10 2.91 18.73
N ASN A 147 -10.98 2.62 19.39
CA ASN A 147 -10.36 3.50 20.40
C ASN A 147 -9.01 4.07 19.95
N HIS A 148 -8.67 4.01 18.67
CA HIS A 148 -7.43 4.59 18.11
C HIS A 148 -7.71 5.29 16.78
N LEU A 149 -6.77 6.13 16.35
CA LEU A 149 -6.78 6.75 15.05
C LEU A 149 -5.88 5.95 14.10
N ASN A 150 -6.38 5.72 12.88
CA ASN A 150 -5.58 5.19 11.77
C ASN A 150 -4.93 6.31 10.94
N GLY A 151 -5.37 7.56 11.17
CA GLY A 151 -4.83 8.73 10.49
C GLY A 151 -5.58 10.00 10.86
N VAL A 152 -5.12 11.10 10.28
CA VAL A 152 -5.77 12.42 10.35
C VAL A 152 -5.90 12.97 8.94
N LEU A 153 -7.12 13.19 8.49
CA LEU A 153 -7.42 13.76 7.18
C LEU A 153 -7.47 15.28 7.30
N LEU A 154 -6.82 15.97 6.38
CA LEU A 154 -6.90 17.42 6.17
C LEU A 154 -7.72 17.70 4.92
N LEU A 155 -8.63 18.64 4.99
CA LEU A 155 -9.34 19.20 3.83
C LEU A 155 -8.82 20.60 3.55
N GLY A 156 -8.58 20.91 2.28
CA GLY A 156 -8.14 22.20 1.79
C GLY A 156 -9.28 23.20 1.65
N ASP A 157 -9.04 24.27 0.91
CA ASP A 157 -10.00 25.36 0.71
C ASP A 157 -11.32 24.85 0.12
N ARG A 158 -12.42 25.39 0.60
CA ARG A 158 -13.77 25.06 0.15
C ARG A 158 -14.09 25.76 -1.17
N ILE A 159 -14.68 25.03 -2.11
CA ILE A 159 -15.25 25.62 -3.33
C ILE A 159 -16.53 26.36 -2.95
N MET A 160 -16.51 27.69 -3.06
CA MET A 160 -17.66 28.53 -2.75
C MET A 160 -18.48 28.73 -4.02
N LEU A 161 -19.78 28.45 -3.93
CA LEU A 161 -20.76 28.94 -4.89
C LEU A 161 -21.34 30.24 -4.32
N ASP A 162 -21.63 31.23 -5.16
CA ASP A 162 -22.12 32.56 -4.75
C ASP A 162 -23.20 32.45 -3.66
N ASP A 163 -23.04 33.21 -2.56
CA ASP A 163 -23.90 33.26 -1.38
C ASP A 163 -23.80 32.07 -0.35
N GLU A 164 -22.88 31.12 -0.48
CA GLU A 164 -22.68 30.08 0.55
C GLU A 164 -21.78 30.58 1.70
N ASN A 165 -22.11 30.17 2.95
CA ASN A 165 -21.28 30.47 4.13
C ASN A 165 -19.97 29.67 4.08
N CYS A 166 -18.86 30.30 4.47
CA CYS A 166 -17.55 29.66 4.60
C CYS A 166 -17.51 28.51 5.64
N TYR A 167 -18.53 28.42 6.50
CA TYR A 167 -18.56 27.49 7.64
C TYR A 167 -19.17 26.14 7.22
N TYR A 168 -18.56 25.06 7.72
CA TYR A 168 -19.16 23.74 7.63
C TYR A 168 -20.35 23.61 8.56
N THR A 169 -21.48 23.20 8.03
CA THR A 169 -22.67 22.87 8.81
C THR A 169 -22.43 21.63 9.67
N GLU A 170 -23.22 21.48 10.74
CA GLU A 170 -23.19 20.27 11.58
C GLU A 170 -23.47 19.00 10.76
N TYR A 171 -24.38 19.10 9.79
CA TYR A 171 -24.68 18.02 8.86
C TYR A 171 -23.47 17.63 7.99
N GLU A 172 -22.75 18.58 7.41
CA GLU A 172 -21.56 18.31 6.59
C GLU A 172 -20.44 17.68 7.44
N ARG A 173 -20.24 18.16 8.67
CA ARG A 173 -19.28 17.58 9.62
C ARG A 173 -19.65 16.13 9.99
N ASP A 174 -20.94 15.83 10.18
CA ASP A 174 -21.43 14.47 10.43
C ASP A 174 -21.24 13.56 9.21
N GLN A 175 -21.46 14.06 8.00
CA GLN A 175 -21.23 13.30 6.76
C GLN A 175 -19.74 12.95 6.58
N ILE A 176 -18.82 13.90 6.75
CA ILE A 176 -17.39 13.61 6.60
C ILE A 176 -16.89 12.64 7.67
N ILE A 177 -17.40 12.69 8.90
CA ILE A 177 -17.05 11.72 9.95
C ILE A 177 -17.51 10.30 9.59
N LYS A 178 -18.67 10.14 8.94
CA LYS A 178 -19.13 8.83 8.45
C LYS A 178 -18.21 8.30 7.35
N ILE A 179 -17.82 9.15 6.38
CA ILE A 179 -16.87 8.79 5.34
C ILE A 179 -15.50 8.46 5.94
N ALA A 180 -15.01 9.26 6.87
CA ALA A 180 -13.76 9.03 7.57
C ALA A 180 -13.76 7.71 8.36
N SER A 181 -14.89 7.32 8.93
CA SER A 181 -15.05 6.03 9.60
C SER A 181 -14.94 4.86 8.62
N LEU A 182 -15.55 4.95 7.44
CA LEU A 182 -15.41 3.95 6.38
C LEU A 182 -13.97 3.89 5.85
N ALA A 183 -13.36 5.05 5.61
CA ALA A 183 -11.97 5.16 5.22
C ALA A 183 -11.02 4.52 6.25
N SER A 184 -11.26 4.77 7.54
CA SER A 184 -10.47 4.17 8.62
C SER A 184 -10.56 2.63 8.64
N ILE A 185 -11.74 2.06 8.37
CA ILE A 185 -11.91 0.61 8.23
C ILE A 185 -11.12 0.10 7.02
N ALA A 186 -11.23 0.76 5.86
CA ALA A 186 -10.53 0.36 4.65
C ALA A 186 -9.00 0.43 4.84
N ILE A 187 -8.47 1.50 5.43
CA ILE A 187 -7.04 1.66 5.77
C ILE A 187 -6.57 0.52 6.69
N ASN A 188 -7.32 0.23 7.75
CA ASN A 188 -6.97 -0.87 8.65
C ASN A 188 -6.94 -2.23 7.92
N ASN A 189 -7.92 -2.49 7.06
CA ASN A 189 -7.95 -3.73 6.28
C ASN A 189 -6.77 -3.81 5.30
N ALA A 190 -6.47 -2.75 4.56
CA ALA A 190 -5.33 -2.70 3.65
C ALA A 190 -4.00 -2.90 4.41
N SER A 191 -3.84 -2.25 5.57
CA SER A 191 -2.65 -2.43 6.43
C SER A 191 -2.52 -3.87 6.93
N LEU A 192 -3.62 -4.52 7.37
CA LEU A 192 -3.60 -5.93 7.78
C LEU A 192 -3.23 -6.87 6.61
N ILE A 193 -3.75 -6.62 5.42
CA ILE A 193 -3.41 -7.38 4.21
C ILE A 193 -1.92 -7.18 3.90
N GLU A 194 -1.43 -5.95 3.93
CA GLU A 194 -0.02 -5.66 3.68
C GLU A 194 0.90 -6.40 4.65
N GLN A 195 0.59 -6.38 5.95
CA GLN A 195 1.34 -7.11 6.99
C GLN A 195 1.35 -8.63 6.77
N THR A 196 0.25 -9.20 6.29
CA THR A 196 0.15 -10.64 6.04
C THR A 196 0.70 -11.06 4.69
N THR A 197 0.94 -10.13 3.77
CA THR A 197 1.39 -10.42 2.40
C THR A 197 2.78 -9.89 2.07
N THR A 198 3.37 -9.06 2.94
CA THR A 198 4.63 -8.36 2.67
C THR A 198 5.64 -8.60 3.80
N ASP A 199 6.88 -8.87 3.45
CA ASP A 199 7.98 -9.02 4.41
C ASP A 199 8.41 -7.64 4.92
N MET A 200 8.33 -7.44 6.25
CA MET A 200 8.57 -6.14 6.90
C MET A 200 10.00 -5.62 6.75
N MET A 201 10.98 -6.52 6.56
CA MET A 201 12.39 -6.12 6.41
C MET A 201 12.70 -5.68 4.98
N THR A 202 12.23 -6.44 4.00
CA THR A 202 12.60 -6.27 2.59
C THR A 202 11.54 -5.53 1.78
N HIS A 203 10.34 -5.37 2.31
CA HIS A 203 9.14 -4.83 1.64
C HIS A 203 8.75 -5.59 0.35
N LEU A 204 9.30 -6.79 0.14
CA LEU A 204 8.87 -7.69 -0.92
C LEU A 204 7.71 -8.57 -0.45
N LYS A 205 6.99 -9.18 -1.37
CA LYS A 205 5.87 -10.05 -1.02
C LYS A 205 6.34 -11.33 -0.33
N LEU A 206 5.54 -11.82 0.60
CA LEU A 206 5.79 -13.10 1.27
C LEU A 206 5.54 -14.27 0.31
N LYS A 207 6.26 -15.37 0.50
CA LYS A 207 6.20 -16.59 -0.32
C LYS A 207 4.76 -17.06 -0.60
N HIS A 208 3.91 -17.14 0.41
CA HIS A 208 2.53 -17.63 0.22
C HIS A 208 1.70 -16.72 -0.69
N TYR A 209 1.83 -15.39 -0.55
CA TYR A 209 1.15 -14.42 -1.42
C TYR A 209 1.67 -14.50 -2.85
N PHE A 210 2.99 -14.65 -3.02
CA PHE A 210 3.60 -14.86 -4.34
C PHE A 210 2.97 -16.07 -5.06
N PHE A 211 2.82 -17.20 -4.37
CA PHE A 211 2.21 -18.40 -4.97
C PHE A 211 0.73 -18.21 -5.32
N THR A 212 -0.02 -17.48 -4.49
CA THR A 212 -1.43 -17.16 -4.79
C THR A 212 -1.53 -16.37 -6.09
N VAL A 213 -0.78 -15.27 -6.20
CA VAL A 213 -0.80 -14.42 -7.40
C VAL A 213 -0.25 -15.16 -8.62
N LEU A 214 0.83 -15.93 -8.47
CA LEU A 214 1.39 -16.72 -9.56
C LEU A 214 0.36 -17.72 -10.11
N SER A 215 -0.36 -18.44 -9.23
CA SER A 215 -1.37 -19.42 -9.66
C SER A 215 -2.50 -18.75 -10.45
N GLU A 216 -3.04 -17.61 -9.97
CA GLU A 216 -4.06 -16.84 -10.68
C GLU A 216 -3.57 -16.33 -12.05
N LYS A 217 -2.31 -15.87 -12.11
CA LYS A 217 -1.71 -15.37 -13.36
C LYS A 217 -1.43 -16.49 -14.36
N LEU A 218 -1.06 -17.70 -13.90
CA LEU A 218 -0.87 -18.86 -14.77
C LEU A 218 -2.18 -19.33 -15.41
N GLU A 219 -3.29 -19.34 -14.63
CA GLU A 219 -4.61 -19.65 -15.18
C GLU A 219 -5.01 -18.66 -16.28
N PHE A 220 -4.83 -17.36 -16.02
CA PHE A 220 -5.10 -16.32 -17.01
C PHE A 220 -4.18 -16.43 -18.24
N SER A 221 -2.91 -16.74 -18.04
CA SER A 221 -1.89 -16.91 -19.08
C SER A 221 -2.24 -18.07 -20.00
N ALA A 222 -2.64 -19.21 -19.45
CA ALA A 222 -3.04 -20.39 -20.24
C ALA A 222 -4.22 -20.07 -21.17
N LEU A 223 -5.20 -19.27 -20.70
CA LEU A 223 -6.37 -18.86 -21.50
C LEU A 223 -6.03 -17.84 -22.58
N ASN A 224 -5.10 -16.93 -22.33
CA ASN A 224 -4.79 -15.80 -23.22
C ASN A 224 -3.48 -15.99 -24.01
N LYS A 225 -2.81 -17.12 -23.85
CA LYS A 225 -1.51 -17.46 -24.49
C LYS A 225 -0.42 -16.41 -24.22
N MET A 226 -0.36 -15.91 -22.98
CA MET A 226 0.63 -14.92 -22.57
C MET A 226 1.79 -15.60 -21.83
N PRO A 227 3.06 -15.37 -22.19
CA PRO A 227 4.17 -16.00 -21.51
C PRO A 227 4.34 -15.44 -20.09
N ILE A 228 4.67 -16.31 -19.14
CA ILE A 228 5.09 -15.93 -17.79
C ILE A 228 6.44 -16.59 -17.53
N SER A 229 7.38 -15.81 -16.97
CA SER A 229 8.67 -16.34 -16.52
C SER A 229 8.80 -16.17 -15.01
N VAL A 230 9.50 -17.11 -14.38
CA VAL A 230 9.83 -17.07 -12.94
C VAL A 230 11.34 -17.11 -12.78
N LEU A 231 11.85 -16.20 -11.94
CA LEU A 231 13.23 -16.17 -11.51
C LEU A 231 13.31 -16.64 -10.06
N MET A 232 14.24 -17.54 -9.76
CA MET A 232 14.64 -17.88 -8.39
C MET A 232 16.05 -17.36 -8.15
N LEU A 233 16.23 -16.59 -7.07
CA LEU A 233 17.45 -15.83 -6.80
C LEU A 233 17.97 -16.15 -5.40
N ASP A 234 19.30 -16.17 -5.25
CA ASP A 234 19.94 -16.43 -3.94
C ASP A 234 21.27 -15.69 -3.85
N ILE A 235 21.50 -15.02 -2.71
CA ILE A 235 22.72 -14.26 -2.45
C ILE A 235 23.91 -15.21 -2.25
N ASP A 236 24.91 -15.06 -3.07
CA ASP A 236 26.08 -15.93 -3.02
C ASP A 236 26.87 -15.76 -1.71
N PHE A 237 27.12 -16.89 -1.02
CA PHE A 237 27.88 -16.93 0.23
C PHE A 237 27.34 -16.07 1.39
N PHE A 238 26.03 -15.84 1.46
CA PHE A 238 25.42 -14.95 2.44
C PHE A 238 25.70 -15.37 3.88
N LYS A 239 25.71 -16.67 4.18
CA LYS A 239 26.11 -17.17 5.51
C LYS A 239 27.51 -16.73 5.89
N LYS A 240 28.49 -16.88 4.99
CA LYS A 240 29.88 -16.44 5.21
C LYS A 240 29.98 -14.92 5.38
N PHE A 241 29.13 -14.19 4.66
CA PHE A 241 29.01 -12.73 4.80
C PHE A 241 28.55 -12.37 6.21
N ASN A 242 27.48 -12.99 6.71
CA ASN A 242 26.98 -12.79 8.07
C ASN A 242 28.02 -13.17 9.14
N ASP A 243 28.73 -14.27 8.94
CA ASP A 243 29.80 -14.72 9.85
C ASP A 243 30.96 -13.69 9.91
N THR A 244 31.17 -12.90 8.86
CA THR A 244 32.24 -11.90 8.75
C THR A 244 31.84 -10.53 9.27
N TYR A 245 30.62 -10.05 8.91
CA TYR A 245 30.16 -8.67 9.14
C TYR A 245 29.02 -8.55 10.16
N GLY A 246 28.52 -9.68 10.66
CA GLY A 246 27.40 -9.72 11.61
C GLY A 246 26.02 -9.65 10.95
N HIS A 247 25.01 -10.07 11.71
CA HIS A 247 23.61 -10.16 11.22
C HIS A 247 23.01 -8.78 10.88
N ALA A 248 23.32 -7.73 11.65
CA ALA A 248 22.81 -6.39 11.34
C ALA A 248 23.27 -5.87 9.97
N CYS A 249 24.52 -6.18 9.58
CA CYS A 249 25.03 -5.89 8.25
C CYS A 249 24.35 -6.77 7.19
N GLY A 250 24.08 -8.03 7.52
CA GLY A 250 23.29 -8.94 6.66
C GLY A 250 21.89 -8.42 6.38
N ASP A 251 21.19 -7.91 7.39
CA ASP A 251 19.86 -7.32 7.25
C ASP A 251 19.89 -6.08 6.34
N PHE A 252 20.88 -5.21 6.51
CA PHE A 252 21.11 -4.08 5.61
C PHE A 252 21.32 -4.53 4.15
N VAL A 253 22.09 -5.60 3.93
CA VAL A 253 22.33 -6.16 2.60
C VAL A 253 21.04 -6.73 2.00
N LEU A 254 20.24 -7.48 2.78
CA LEU A 254 18.94 -7.99 2.33
C LEU A 254 18.03 -6.85 1.86
N GLN A 255 17.97 -5.74 2.58
CA GLN A 255 17.20 -4.55 2.17
C GLN A 255 17.72 -3.94 0.86
N LYS A 256 19.05 -3.83 0.69
CA LYS A 256 19.65 -3.28 -0.54
C LYS A 256 19.43 -4.17 -1.74
N VAL A 257 19.59 -5.49 -1.59
CA VAL A 257 19.33 -6.47 -2.65
C VAL A 257 17.85 -6.44 -3.05
N SER A 258 16.94 -6.45 -2.09
CA SER A 258 15.50 -6.36 -2.32
C SER A 258 15.12 -5.11 -3.10
N ARG A 259 15.68 -3.97 -2.73
CA ARG A 259 15.46 -2.71 -3.44
C ARG A 259 15.99 -2.78 -4.88
N SER A 260 17.19 -3.34 -5.08
CA SER A 260 17.78 -3.52 -6.42
C SER A 260 16.92 -4.45 -7.30
N ILE A 261 16.35 -5.54 -6.73
CA ILE A 261 15.41 -6.41 -7.44
C ILE A 261 14.16 -5.63 -7.82
N PHE A 262 13.54 -4.92 -6.86
CA PHE A 262 12.31 -4.15 -7.09
C PHE A 262 12.49 -3.08 -8.18
N ASP A 263 13.57 -2.31 -8.12
CA ASP A 263 13.89 -1.27 -9.10
C ASP A 263 14.24 -1.83 -10.50
N SER A 264 14.53 -3.14 -10.58
CA SER A 264 14.87 -3.83 -11.83
C SER A 264 13.68 -4.48 -12.52
N ILE A 265 12.47 -4.42 -11.97
CA ILE A 265 11.26 -5.02 -12.54
C ILE A 265 10.20 -3.95 -12.83
N ARG A 266 9.15 -4.31 -13.58
CA ARG A 266 8.04 -3.41 -13.93
C ARG A 266 6.95 -3.50 -12.87
N GLY A 267 6.06 -2.50 -12.80
CA GLY A 267 4.94 -2.48 -11.86
C GLY A 267 3.94 -3.63 -12.01
N GLN A 268 3.90 -4.31 -13.16
CA GLN A 268 3.07 -5.51 -13.38
C GLN A 268 3.73 -6.82 -12.95
N ASP A 269 5.05 -6.79 -12.70
CA ASP A 269 5.83 -7.93 -12.22
C ASP A 269 5.72 -8.02 -10.70
N LEU A 270 6.04 -9.18 -10.14
CA LEU A 270 5.93 -9.41 -8.70
C LEU A 270 7.24 -9.97 -8.16
N ALA A 271 7.81 -9.30 -7.15
CA ALA A 271 8.94 -9.82 -6.39
C ALA A 271 8.51 -10.29 -5.01
N GLY A 272 9.07 -11.40 -4.54
CA GLY A 272 8.80 -11.96 -3.23
C GLY A 272 10.07 -12.45 -2.53
N ARG A 273 10.03 -12.45 -1.19
CA ARG A 273 11.02 -13.11 -0.35
C ARG A 273 10.62 -14.57 -0.18
N TYR A 274 11.43 -15.48 -0.71
CA TYR A 274 11.14 -16.92 -0.70
C TYR A 274 11.62 -17.61 0.57
N GLY A 275 12.78 -17.18 1.07
CA GLY A 275 13.44 -17.71 2.27
C GLY A 275 14.32 -16.64 2.93
N GLY A 276 15.28 -17.07 3.74
CA GLY A 276 16.18 -16.15 4.45
C GLY A 276 16.93 -15.20 3.52
N GLU A 277 17.65 -15.77 2.54
CA GLU A 277 18.49 -15.08 1.55
C GLU A 277 18.02 -15.36 0.12
N GLU A 278 16.86 -16.00 -0.03
CA GLU A 278 16.28 -16.43 -1.30
C GLU A 278 15.12 -15.49 -1.69
N PHE A 279 15.08 -15.13 -2.96
CA PHE A 279 14.04 -14.27 -3.53
C PHE A 279 13.43 -14.94 -4.76
N VAL A 280 12.22 -14.54 -5.09
CA VAL A 280 11.51 -15.03 -6.28
C VAL A 280 10.90 -13.86 -7.03
N VAL A 281 10.92 -13.91 -8.36
CA VAL A 281 10.31 -12.87 -9.22
C VAL A 281 9.44 -13.55 -10.27
N MET A 282 8.23 -13.03 -10.44
CA MET A 282 7.34 -13.37 -11.57
C MET A 282 7.39 -12.21 -12.56
N LEU A 283 7.73 -12.52 -13.80
CA LEU A 283 7.70 -11.58 -14.92
C LEU A 283 6.48 -11.88 -15.79
N TYR A 284 5.51 -10.97 -15.77
CA TYR A 284 4.26 -11.10 -16.48
C TYR A 284 4.43 -10.72 -17.96
N ASN A 285 3.82 -11.50 -18.87
CA ASN A 285 3.93 -11.32 -20.32
C ASN A 285 5.38 -11.18 -20.78
N THR A 286 6.23 -12.13 -20.36
CA THR A 286 7.68 -12.09 -20.59
C THR A 286 8.17 -13.48 -20.98
N ASP A 287 8.76 -13.58 -22.16
CA ASP A 287 9.36 -14.81 -22.71
C ASP A 287 10.77 -15.09 -22.17
N ALA A 288 11.38 -16.18 -22.62
CA ALA A 288 12.70 -16.63 -22.15
C ALA A 288 13.81 -15.59 -22.40
N GLU A 289 13.85 -14.98 -23.58
CA GLU A 289 14.89 -14.01 -23.95
C GLU A 289 14.80 -12.75 -23.08
N ALA A 290 13.59 -12.18 -22.97
CA ALA A 290 13.33 -11.03 -22.14
C ALA A 290 13.56 -11.31 -20.64
N ALA A 291 13.18 -12.50 -20.16
CA ALA A 291 13.43 -12.93 -18.78
C ALA A 291 14.92 -13.03 -18.45
N MET A 292 15.72 -13.60 -19.36
CA MET A 292 17.17 -13.66 -19.23
C MET A 292 17.81 -12.26 -19.19
N MET A 293 17.30 -11.32 -20.00
CA MET A 293 17.78 -9.91 -19.94
C MET A 293 17.46 -9.25 -18.61
N VAL A 294 16.26 -9.45 -18.04
CA VAL A 294 15.89 -8.92 -16.74
C VAL A 294 16.75 -9.55 -15.65
N ALA A 295 16.92 -10.87 -15.66
CA ALA A 295 17.74 -11.58 -14.69
C ALA A 295 19.21 -11.11 -14.72
N GLU A 296 19.82 -10.95 -15.90
CA GLU A 296 21.17 -10.42 -16.05
C GLU A 296 21.28 -8.95 -15.58
N ARG A 297 20.24 -8.14 -15.80
CA ARG A 297 20.19 -6.76 -15.26
C ARG A 297 20.22 -6.78 -13.74
N ILE A 298 19.37 -7.58 -13.09
CA ILE A 298 19.37 -7.72 -11.62
C ILE A 298 20.74 -8.18 -11.13
N ARG A 299 21.30 -9.23 -11.73
CA ARG A 299 22.60 -9.76 -11.35
C ARG A 299 23.71 -8.72 -11.43
N LYS A 300 23.80 -7.98 -12.53
CA LYS A 300 24.80 -6.93 -12.75
C LYS A 300 24.63 -5.78 -11.77
N ASN A 301 23.40 -5.26 -11.60
CA ASN A 301 23.12 -4.17 -10.66
C ASN A 301 23.59 -4.53 -9.26
N ILE A 302 23.37 -5.76 -8.80
CA ILE A 302 23.81 -6.22 -7.48
C ILE A 302 25.31 -6.40 -7.42
N ALA A 303 25.95 -7.01 -8.44
CA ALA A 303 27.38 -7.27 -8.46
C ALA A 303 28.23 -5.98 -8.56
N GLU A 304 27.69 -4.95 -9.22
CA GLU A 304 28.36 -3.65 -9.42
C GLU A 304 28.06 -2.64 -8.29
N GLN A 305 27.10 -2.94 -7.42
CA GLN A 305 26.70 -2.07 -6.32
C GLN A 305 27.77 -2.07 -5.23
N GLU A 306 28.35 -0.90 -4.96
CA GLU A 306 29.21 -0.68 -3.78
C GLU A 306 28.31 -0.48 -2.54
N LEU A 307 28.39 -1.40 -1.59
CA LEU A 307 27.67 -1.31 -0.33
C LEU A 307 28.60 -0.74 0.75
N VAL A 308 28.10 0.25 1.50
CA VAL A 308 28.85 0.87 2.61
C VAL A 308 28.01 0.74 3.88
N TYR A 309 28.57 0.08 4.88
CA TYR A 309 27.96 -0.08 6.20
C TYR A 309 29.05 0.15 7.28
N GLU A 310 28.82 1.08 8.21
CA GLU A 310 29.78 1.43 9.29
C GLU A 310 31.23 1.61 8.79
N ASN A 311 31.44 2.37 7.71
CA ASN A 311 32.70 2.60 7.04
C ASN A 311 33.37 1.39 6.34
N ASN A 312 32.71 0.22 6.33
CA ASN A 312 33.18 -0.94 5.56
C ASN A 312 32.57 -0.91 4.16
N LYS A 313 33.47 -0.95 3.15
CA LYS A 313 33.04 -1.16 1.76
C LYS A 313 33.00 -2.64 1.46
N MET A 314 31.90 -3.09 0.88
CA MET A 314 31.68 -4.49 0.57
C MET A 314 30.95 -4.67 -0.74
N SER A 315 31.07 -5.84 -1.32
CA SER A 315 30.36 -6.25 -2.53
C SER A 315 29.87 -7.68 -2.34
N LEU A 316 28.82 -8.03 -3.05
CA LEU A 316 28.28 -9.38 -3.08
C LEU A 316 27.78 -9.70 -4.47
N THR A 317 27.50 -10.95 -4.71
CA THR A 317 26.93 -11.42 -5.98
C THR A 317 25.66 -12.23 -5.71
N ILE A 318 24.90 -12.46 -6.76
CA ILE A 318 23.67 -13.23 -6.71
C ILE A 318 23.68 -14.25 -7.86
N SER A 319 23.22 -15.45 -7.58
CA SER A 319 22.94 -16.47 -8.58
C SER A 319 21.45 -16.51 -8.89
N ILE A 320 21.09 -16.76 -10.15
CA ILE A 320 19.71 -16.73 -10.62
C ILE A 320 19.43 -17.94 -11.49
N GLY A 321 18.27 -18.58 -11.26
CA GLY A 321 17.68 -19.57 -12.15
C GLY A 321 16.40 -19.00 -12.76
N VAL A 322 16.18 -19.25 -14.03
CA VAL A 322 15.01 -18.78 -14.80
C VAL A 322 14.22 -19.96 -15.31
N SER A 323 12.90 -19.93 -15.17
CA SER A 323 11.97 -20.86 -15.83
C SER A 323 10.89 -20.11 -16.59
N VAL A 324 10.34 -20.73 -17.62
CA VAL A 324 9.28 -20.13 -18.45
C VAL A 324 8.09 -21.06 -18.48
N PHE A 325 6.90 -20.51 -18.33
CA PHE A 325 5.65 -21.23 -18.42
C PHE A 325 5.32 -21.55 -19.87
N ASP A 326 5.22 -22.84 -20.17
CA ASP A 326 4.78 -23.31 -21.48
C ASP A 326 3.25 -23.40 -21.50
N VAL A 327 2.62 -22.57 -22.31
CA VAL A 327 1.16 -22.52 -22.45
C VAL A 327 0.58 -23.75 -23.17
N GLU A 328 1.40 -24.48 -23.93
CA GLU A 328 0.98 -25.72 -24.63
C GLU A 328 1.03 -26.93 -23.66
N ASN A 329 1.90 -26.87 -22.62
CA ASN A 329 2.05 -27.89 -21.59
C ASN A 329 1.92 -27.24 -20.19
N PRO A 330 0.72 -26.87 -19.75
CA PRO A 330 0.53 -26.15 -18.51
C PRO A 330 0.99 -26.95 -17.29
N ILE A 331 1.74 -26.29 -16.42
CA ILE A 331 2.23 -26.83 -15.14
C ILE A 331 1.76 -25.95 -13.99
N THR A 332 1.83 -26.46 -12.78
CA THR A 332 1.45 -25.70 -11.57
C THR A 332 2.50 -24.63 -11.22
N ALA A 333 2.07 -23.62 -10.46
CA ALA A 333 2.96 -22.59 -9.92
C ALA A 333 4.15 -23.20 -9.15
N LYS A 334 3.90 -24.27 -8.41
CA LYS A 334 4.93 -24.99 -7.67
C LYS A 334 5.97 -25.61 -8.58
N GLU A 335 5.54 -26.32 -9.63
CA GLU A 335 6.43 -26.95 -10.62
C GLU A 335 7.26 -25.92 -11.36
N LEU A 336 6.66 -24.78 -11.74
CA LEU A 336 7.37 -23.70 -12.42
C LEU A 336 8.48 -23.09 -11.53
N VAL A 337 8.20 -22.84 -10.25
CA VAL A 337 9.20 -22.38 -9.30
C VAL A 337 10.28 -23.43 -9.05
N GLU A 338 9.93 -24.71 -8.95
CA GLU A 338 10.89 -25.81 -8.79
C GLU A 338 11.82 -25.94 -10.02
N MET A 339 11.34 -25.62 -11.22
CA MET A 339 12.20 -25.56 -12.42
C MET A 339 13.22 -24.41 -12.30
N ALA A 340 12.79 -23.22 -11.85
CA ALA A 340 13.69 -22.10 -11.61
C ALA A 340 14.72 -22.42 -10.50
N ASP A 341 14.30 -23.10 -9.41
CA ASP A 341 15.21 -23.51 -8.32
C ASP A 341 16.29 -24.51 -8.82
N ARG A 342 15.93 -25.45 -9.68
CA ARG A 342 16.90 -26.34 -10.32
C ARG A 342 17.92 -25.58 -11.16
N ALA A 343 17.49 -24.60 -11.95
CA ALA A 343 18.38 -23.75 -12.73
C ALA A 343 19.27 -22.86 -11.83
N LEU A 344 18.76 -22.38 -10.71
CA LEU A 344 19.53 -21.67 -9.69
C LEU A 344 20.64 -22.56 -9.10
N TYR A 345 20.31 -23.82 -8.81
CA TYR A 345 21.30 -24.77 -8.33
C TYR A 345 22.44 -24.96 -9.35
N GLN A 346 22.14 -25.05 -10.65
CA GLN A 346 23.15 -25.06 -11.70
C GLN A 346 23.99 -23.79 -11.74
N SER A 347 23.38 -22.62 -11.57
CA SER A 347 24.11 -21.35 -11.45
C SER A 347 25.12 -21.38 -10.32
N LYS A 348 24.73 -21.89 -9.14
CA LYS A 348 25.62 -22.04 -7.99
C LYS A 348 26.73 -23.08 -8.23
N ALA A 349 26.41 -24.22 -8.83
CA ALA A 349 27.37 -25.29 -9.14
C ALA A 349 28.42 -24.88 -10.18
N ASN A 350 28.03 -24.08 -11.16
CA ASN A 350 28.89 -23.62 -12.26
C ASN A 350 29.74 -22.39 -11.91
N GLY A 351 29.84 -22.00 -10.63
CA GLY A 351 30.76 -20.94 -10.15
C GLY A 351 30.07 -19.67 -9.70
N ARG A 352 28.74 -19.68 -9.51
CA ARG A 352 27.95 -18.55 -8.99
C ARG A 352 27.96 -17.29 -9.87
N ASN A 353 27.39 -16.19 -9.38
CA ASN A 353 27.32 -14.90 -10.07
C ASN A 353 26.92 -15.03 -11.54
N ARG A 354 25.86 -15.77 -11.82
CA ARG A 354 25.35 -16.03 -13.17
C ARG A 354 23.87 -16.32 -13.21
N VAL A 355 23.34 -16.30 -14.41
CA VAL A 355 21.97 -16.67 -14.73
C VAL A 355 21.98 -17.99 -15.51
N THR A 356 21.08 -18.90 -15.19
CA THR A 356 20.84 -20.15 -15.92
C THR A 356 19.37 -20.27 -16.27
N LEU A 357 19.05 -20.55 -17.52
CA LEU A 357 17.70 -20.88 -17.97
C LEU A 357 17.45 -22.39 -17.73
N ALA A 358 16.31 -22.73 -17.15
CA ALA A 358 15.87 -24.11 -17.02
C ALA A 358 15.65 -24.77 -18.40
N ASP A 359 16.15 -25.96 -18.58
CA ASP A 359 15.87 -26.82 -19.73
C ASP A 359 15.14 -28.11 -19.27
N GLU A 360 14.56 -28.84 -20.19
CA GLU A 360 13.85 -30.09 -19.90
C GLU A 360 14.76 -31.17 -19.27
N ASN A 361 16.07 -31.07 -19.46
CA ASN A 361 17.07 -31.99 -18.93
C ASN A 361 17.71 -31.57 -17.63
N THR A 362 17.22 -30.45 -17.02
CA THR A 362 17.75 -29.96 -15.76
C THR A 362 17.47 -30.96 -14.64
N PRO A 363 18.50 -31.63 -14.06
CA PRO A 363 18.29 -32.74 -13.13
C PRO A 363 17.59 -32.25 -11.85
N PRO A 364 16.79 -33.10 -11.23
CA PRO A 364 16.16 -32.77 -9.96
C PRO A 364 17.23 -32.50 -8.88
N VAL A 365 16.99 -31.51 -8.03
CA VAL A 365 17.87 -31.22 -6.88
C VAL A 365 17.84 -32.43 -5.94
N GLN A 366 18.97 -33.14 -5.79
CA GLN A 366 19.07 -34.21 -4.81
C GLN A 366 19.07 -33.61 -3.42
N GLY A 367 17.97 -33.84 -2.71
CA GLY A 367 17.72 -33.68 -1.28
C GLY A 367 18.38 -32.49 -0.54
N LYS A 368 17.55 -31.55 -0.10
CA LYS A 368 17.85 -30.73 1.10
C LYS A 368 17.49 -31.49 2.33
#